data_4135bfaf495eee21e5e83a1aba1d82e7
#
_entry.id   4135bfaf495eee21e5e83a1aba1d82e7
#
_cell.length_a   1.000
_cell.length_b   1.000
_cell.length_c   1.000
_cell.angle_alpha   90.00
_cell.angle_beta   90.00
_cell.angle_gamma   90.00
#
_symmetry.space_group_name_H-M   'P 1'
#
loop_
_entity.id
_entity.type
_entity.pdbx_description
1 polymer ?
#
loop_
_entity_poly.entity_id
_entity_poly.type
_entity_poly.pdbx_seq_one_letter_code
_entity_poly.pdbx_strand_id
1 'polypeptide(L)'
;MRLFESAGAQILVHEDEYRHAQQIEETGQAYVRKDWNFLQHRRATLVYGDQDLSKDVRLLSLPGHTPGTMGMLVRLDRTGWVLLTDDAMFIHESYGPPAVGSIVSWNQDRWSTSLERIRSLAKEHNAFLFPGHDMTGIKHSNPEHIEFKKIEFHPFSPGYVYE
;
A
#
# COMPACT_ATOMS: atom_id res chain seq x y z
N MET A 1 13.81 -3.22 -8.03
CA MET A 1 14.21 -1.82 -7.73
C MET A 1 15.43 -1.34 -8.51
N ARG A 2 16.55 -2.05 -8.57
CA ARG A 2 17.78 -1.61 -9.28
C ARG A 2 17.56 -1.16 -10.73
N LEU A 3 16.64 -1.80 -11.45
CA LEU A 3 16.34 -1.43 -12.85
C LEU A 3 15.72 -0.04 -12.95
N PHE A 4 14.83 0.32 -12.02
CA PHE A 4 14.20 1.64 -11.99
C PHE A 4 15.21 2.73 -11.63
N GLU A 5 16.12 2.44 -10.70
CA GLU A 5 17.20 3.36 -10.33
C GLU A 5 18.14 3.64 -11.51
N SER A 6 18.54 2.61 -12.25
CA SER A 6 19.37 2.78 -13.44
C SER A 6 18.69 3.60 -14.54
N ALA A 7 17.36 3.64 -14.55
CA ALA A 7 16.56 4.48 -15.43
C ALA A 7 16.36 5.91 -14.89
N GLY A 8 17.00 6.27 -13.77
CA GLY A 8 16.89 7.60 -13.17
C GLY A 8 15.62 7.82 -12.33
N ALA A 9 14.88 6.77 -11.98
CA ALA A 9 13.71 6.88 -11.13
C ALA A 9 14.13 7.23 -9.68
N GLN A 10 13.38 8.15 -9.06
CA GLN A 10 13.52 8.43 -7.65
C GLN A 10 12.83 7.32 -6.83
N ILE A 11 13.54 6.76 -5.87
CA ILE A 11 13.01 5.73 -4.98
C ILE A 11 12.64 6.39 -3.66
N LEU A 12 11.37 6.34 -3.29
CA LEU A 12 10.83 6.81 -2.03
C LEU A 12 10.72 5.63 -1.06
N VAL A 13 11.18 5.81 0.17
CA VAL A 13 11.12 4.79 1.23
C VAL A 13 10.71 5.47 2.52
N HIS A 14 9.77 4.87 3.27
CA HIS A 14 9.44 5.37 4.60
C HIS A 14 10.64 5.28 5.53
N GLU A 15 10.89 6.32 6.33
CA GLU A 15 12.06 6.38 7.22
C GLU A 15 12.10 5.19 8.20
N ASP A 16 10.95 4.85 8.80
CA ASP A 16 10.87 3.74 9.75
C ASP A 16 11.20 2.40 9.09
N GLU A 17 10.78 2.20 7.82
CA GLU A 17 11.15 1.03 7.04
C GLU A 17 12.65 0.96 6.79
N TYR A 18 13.20 2.08 6.33
CA TYR A 18 14.63 2.16 6.07
C TYR A 18 15.47 1.89 7.32
N ARG A 19 15.11 2.51 8.45
CA ARG A 19 15.79 2.32 9.73
C ARG A 19 15.66 0.89 10.24
N HIS A 20 14.48 0.30 10.15
CA HIS A 20 14.24 -1.07 10.58
C HIS A 20 15.06 -2.06 9.75
N ALA A 21 15.03 -1.94 8.42
CA ALA A 21 15.80 -2.78 7.52
C ALA A 21 17.31 -2.73 7.80
N GLN A 22 17.86 -1.57 8.22
CA GLN A 22 19.27 -1.44 8.60
C GLN A 22 19.65 -2.22 9.86
N GLN A 23 18.70 -2.46 10.76
CA GLN A 23 18.92 -3.16 12.03
C GLN A 23 18.83 -4.69 11.88
N ILE A 24 18.31 -5.19 10.78
CA ILE A 24 18.15 -6.63 10.53
C ILE A 24 19.45 -7.18 9.99
N GLU A 25 20.13 -7.99 10.79
CA GLU A 25 21.43 -8.59 10.45
C GLU A 25 21.30 -9.76 9.48
N GLU A 26 20.20 -10.51 9.53
CA GLU A 26 19.97 -11.70 8.71
C GLU A 26 18.92 -11.49 7.63
N THR A 27 19.12 -12.12 6.47
CA THR A 27 18.13 -12.25 5.42
C THR A 27 17.04 -13.22 5.89
N GLY A 28 16.12 -12.72 6.69
CA GLY A 28 14.99 -13.50 7.19
C GLY A 28 13.69 -13.05 6.53
N GLN A 29 12.84 -13.99 6.27
CA GLN A 29 11.42 -13.91 5.92
C GLN A 29 10.94 -12.72 5.05
N ALA A 30 10.95 -11.47 5.54
CA ALA A 30 10.45 -10.30 4.80
C ALA A 30 11.56 -9.40 4.24
N TYR A 31 12.77 -9.46 4.79
CA TYR A 31 13.87 -8.56 4.43
C TYR A 31 15.03 -9.30 3.76
N VAL A 32 15.06 -9.27 2.45
CA VAL A 32 16.13 -9.86 1.65
C VAL A 32 17.17 -8.79 1.33
N ARG A 33 18.24 -8.72 2.14
CA ARG A 33 19.26 -7.65 2.08
C ARG A 33 19.78 -7.34 0.67
N LYS A 34 20.01 -8.35 -0.17
CA LYS A 34 20.48 -8.17 -1.55
C LYS A 34 19.53 -7.33 -2.42
N ASP A 35 18.23 -7.26 -2.07
CA ASP A 35 17.21 -6.60 -2.88
C ASP A 35 17.09 -5.10 -2.55
N TRP A 36 17.64 -4.65 -1.42
CA TRP A 36 17.55 -3.26 -0.97
C TRP A 36 18.87 -2.64 -0.51
N ASN A 37 19.96 -3.41 -0.29
CA ASN A 37 21.24 -2.89 0.24
C ASN A 37 21.86 -1.77 -0.61
N PHE A 38 21.53 -1.66 -1.89
CA PHE A 38 21.98 -0.59 -2.76
C PHE A 38 21.42 0.78 -2.35
N LEU A 39 20.34 0.84 -1.56
CA LEU A 39 19.77 2.07 -1.00
C LEU A 39 20.63 2.68 0.11
N GLN A 40 21.60 1.94 0.66
CA GLN A 40 22.48 2.40 1.76
C GLN A 40 23.34 3.62 1.39
N HIS A 41 23.50 3.92 0.11
CA HIS A 41 24.40 4.96 -0.36
C HIS A 41 23.68 6.18 -0.96
N ARG A 42 22.67 6.71 -0.26
CA ARG A 42 21.98 7.97 -0.59
C ARG A 42 21.12 7.93 -1.89
N ARG A 43 20.64 6.75 -2.27
CA ARG A 43 19.84 6.58 -3.49
C ARG A 43 18.33 6.57 -3.24
N ALA A 44 17.91 6.55 -1.97
CA ALA A 44 16.52 6.68 -1.58
C ALA A 44 16.24 8.06 -1.01
N THR A 45 15.07 8.58 -1.30
CA THR A 45 14.49 9.72 -0.60
C THR A 45 13.62 9.19 0.52
N LEU A 46 13.94 9.59 1.75
CA LEU A 46 13.15 9.19 2.91
C LEU A 46 11.88 10.04 2.98
N VAL A 47 10.76 9.36 3.18
CA VAL A 47 9.46 9.99 3.43
C VAL A 47 9.01 9.76 4.87
N TYR A 48 8.26 10.70 5.41
CA TYR A 48 7.82 10.72 6.81
C TYR A 48 6.29 10.82 6.84
N GLY A 49 5.63 9.79 7.36
CA GLY A 49 4.17 9.78 7.40
C GLY A 49 3.53 9.87 6.01
N ASP A 50 2.42 10.59 5.92
CA ASP A 50 1.76 10.84 4.63
C ASP A 50 2.48 11.92 3.83
N GLN A 51 2.42 11.77 2.50
CA GLN A 51 3.01 12.75 1.60
C GLN A 51 2.22 12.90 0.30
N ASP A 52 1.83 14.12 -0.02
CA ASP A 52 1.25 14.42 -1.33
C ASP A 52 2.37 14.49 -2.38
N LEU A 53 2.29 13.63 -3.39
CA LEU A 53 3.20 13.66 -4.55
C LEU A 53 2.66 14.56 -5.65
N SER A 54 1.34 14.68 -5.73
CA SER A 54 0.62 15.59 -6.61
C SER A 54 -0.78 15.82 -6.05
N LYS A 55 -1.59 16.64 -6.72
CA LYS A 55 -3.02 16.81 -6.38
C LYS A 55 -3.86 15.53 -6.47
N ASP A 56 -3.38 14.55 -7.23
CA ASP A 56 -4.09 13.30 -7.52
C ASP A 56 -3.39 12.06 -6.97
N VAL A 57 -2.25 12.21 -6.29
CA VAL A 57 -1.47 11.09 -5.73
C VAL A 57 -0.94 11.44 -4.35
N ARG A 58 -1.33 10.63 -3.37
CA ARG A 58 -0.90 10.75 -1.98
C ARG A 58 -0.35 9.42 -1.48
N LEU A 59 0.85 9.45 -0.91
CA LEU A 59 1.40 8.33 -0.13
C LEU A 59 0.77 8.34 1.27
N LEU A 60 0.50 7.14 1.77
CA LEU A 60 -0.13 6.93 3.07
C LEU A 60 0.77 6.06 3.94
N SER A 61 1.05 6.48 5.16
CA SER A 61 1.73 5.64 6.14
C SER A 61 0.71 4.69 6.79
N LEU A 62 0.91 3.39 6.59
CA LEU A 62 0.02 2.32 7.05
C LEU A 62 0.83 1.25 7.81
N PRO A 63 1.50 1.61 8.91
CA PRO A 63 2.38 0.70 9.63
C PRO A 63 1.62 -0.47 10.24
N GLY A 64 2.31 -1.61 10.37
CA GLY A 64 1.75 -2.80 11.03
C GLY A 64 2.27 -4.09 10.44
N HIS A 65 2.17 -4.29 9.14
CA HIS A 65 2.85 -5.40 8.46
C HIS A 65 4.37 -5.26 8.61
N THR A 66 4.88 -4.09 8.27
CA THR A 66 6.21 -3.61 8.63
C THR A 66 6.11 -2.23 9.32
N PRO A 67 7.18 -1.70 9.94
CA PRO A 67 7.17 -0.37 10.54
C PRO A 67 6.86 0.75 9.57
N GLY A 68 7.27 0.62 8.33
CA GLY A 68 7.12 1.63 7.29
C GLY A 68 6.26 1.21 6.11
N THR A 69 5.35 0.25 6.29
CA THR A 69 4.36 -0.10 5.26
C THR A 69 3.63 1.13 4.77
N MET A 70 3.54 1.29 3.46
CA MET A 70 2.88 2.41 2.82
C MET A 70 1.80 1.93 1.85
N GLY A 71 0.74 2.70 1.77
CA GLY A 71 -0.24 2.61 0.71
C GLY A 71 -0.21 3.85 -0.17
N MET A 72 -1.12 3.90 -1.14
CA MET A 72 -1.25 5.04 -2.05
C MET A 72 -2.71 5.32 -2.37
N LEU A 73 -3.12 6.57 -2.20
CA LEU A 73 -4.42 7.06 -2.66
C LEU A 73 -4.20 7.79 -3.99
N VAL A 74 -4.85 7.33 -5.04
CA VAL A 74 -4.70 7.85 -6.40
C VAL A 74 -6.06 8.24 -6.96
N ARG A 75 -6.15 9.40 -7.57
CA ARG A 75 -7.33 9.83 -8.31
C ARG A 75 -7.13 9.57 -9.80
N LEU A 76 -8.00 8.76 -10.37
CA LEU A 76 -8.04 8.46 -11.79
C LEU A 76 -9.24 9.19 -12.42
N ASP A 77 -9.06 9.69 -13.64
CA ASP A 77 -10.09 10.53 -14.33
C ASP A 77 -11.43 9.81 -14.51
N ARG A 78 -11.42 8.52 -14.74
CA ARG A 78 -12.63 7.74 -15.03
C ARG A 78 -13.09 6.87 -13.87
N THR A 79 -12.17 6.25 -13.15
CA THR A 79 -12.47 5.36 -12.01
C THR A 79 -12.78 6.14 -10.73
N GLY A 80 -12.27 7.38 -10.60
CA GLY A 80 -12.30 8.13 -9.36
C GLY A 80 -11.14 7.77 -8.44
N TRP A 81 -11.37 7.78 -7.13
CA TRP A 81 -10.33 7.46 -6.16
C TRP A 81 -10.09 5.95 -6.06
N VAL A 82 -8.82 5.58 -6.06
CA VAL A 82 -8.33 4.22 -5.87
C VAL A 82 -7.38 4.22 -4.69
N LEU A 83 -7.55 3.30 -3.76
CA LEU A 83 -6.70 3.11 -2.59
C LEU A 83 -5.95 1.79 -2.73
N LEU A 84 -4.67 1.89 -3.05
CA LEU A 84 -3.73 0.77 -3.09
C LEU A 84 -3.21 0.57 -1.66
N THR A 85 -3.53 -0.56 -1.05
CA THR A 85 -3.28 -0.77 0.38
C THR A 85 -2.00 -1.53 0.68
N ASP A 86 -1.41 -2.13 -0.36
CA ASP A 86 -0.24 -3.01 -0.18
C ASP A 86 -0.50 -4.04 0.94
N ASP A 87 0.51 -4.44 1.67
CA ASP A 87 0.42 -5.44 2.74
C ASP A 87 -0.28 -4.94 4.03
N ALA A 88 -0.69 -3.68 4.07
CA ALA A 88 -1.56 -3.20 5.14
C ALA A 88 -2.96 -3.85 5.09
N MET A 89 -3.44 -4.21 3.88
CA MET A 89 -4.63 -5.03 3.67
C MET A 89 -4.30 -6.13 2.66
N PHE A 90 -3.94 -7.29 3.16
CA PHE A 90 -3.37 -8.39 2.38
C PHE A 90 -4.38 -9.00 1.38
N ILE A 91 -5.58 -9.32 1.88
CA ILE A 91 -6.70 -9.91 1.13
C ILE A 91 -7.98 -9.15 1.45
N HIS A 92 -9.04 -9.36 0.68
CA HIS A 92 -10.30 -8.64 0.91
C HIS A 92 -10.94 -8.96 2.27
N GLU A 93 -10.75 -10.16 2.80
CA GLU A 93 -11.21 -10.53 4.16
C GLU A 93 -10.51 -9.72 5.25
N SER A 94 -9.32 -9.17 4.96
CA SER A 94 -8.65 -8.27 5.91
C SER A 94 -9.44 -6.98 6.15
N TYR A 95 -10.35 -6.63 5.23
CA TYR A 95 -11.20 -5.46 5.42
C TYR A 95 -12.06 -5.55 6.68
N GLY A 96 -12.62 -6.75 6.98
CA GLY A 96 -13.43 -7.00 8.17
C GLY A 96 -14.65 -6.13 8.35
N PRO A 97 -15.24 -6.02 9.55
CA PRO A 97 -15.05 -6.85 10.72
C PRO A 97 -15.74 -8.23 10.64
N PRO A 98 -15.19 -9.29 11.23
CA PRO A 98 -13.86 -9.35 11.80
C PRO A 98 -12.77 -9.34 10.71
N ALA A 99 -11.68 -8.60 10.94
CA ALA A 99 -10.57 -8.57 10.02
C ALA A 99 -9.73 -9.85 10.12
N VAL A 100 -9.41 -10.43 8.98
CA VAL A 100 -8.45 -11.54 8.89
C VAL A 100 -7.06 -10.95 8.74
N GLY A 101 -6.22 -11.15 9.76
CA GLY A 101 -4.87 -10.59 9.80
C GLY A 101 -3.87 -11.34 8.92
N SER A 102 -2.81 -10.67 8.54
CA SER A 102 -1.61 -11.31 8.02
C SER A 102 -0.90 -12.04 9.17
N ILE A 103 -0.47 -13.27 8.91
CA ILE A 103 0.35 -14.05 9.85
C ILE A 103 1.70 -13.37 10.09
N VAL A 104 2.13 -12.53 9.14
CA VAL A 104 3.39 -11.80 9.17
C VAL A 104 3.10 -10.32 9.45
N SER A 105 2.86 -9.98 10.70
CA SER A 105 2.73 -8.58 11.14
C SER A 105 3.83 -8.25 12.15
N TRP A 106 4.55 -7.17 11.89
CA TRP A 106 5.52 -6.61 12.83
C TRP A 106 4.83 -6.14 14.13
N ASN A 107 3.64 -5.51 14.01
CA ASN A 107 2.87 -5.01 15.15
C ASN A 107 1.37 -5.05 14.84
N GLN A 108 0.65 -5.91 15.58
CA GLN A 108 -0.78 -6.17 15.37
C GLN A 108 -1.66 -4.96 15.68
N ASP A 109 -1.34 -4.20 16.72
CA ASP A 109 -2.15 -3.04 17.12
C ASP A 109 -2.03 -1.92 16.09
N ARG A 110 -0.81 -1.70 15.57
CA ARG A 110 -0.59 -0.75 14.49
C ARG A 110 -1.26 -1.19 13.20
N TRP A 111 -1.22 -2.47 12.89
CA TRP A 111 -1.92 -3.03 11.76
C TRP A 111 -3.43 -2.79 11.85
N SER A 112 -4.05 -3.06 13.00
CA SER A 112 -5.47 -2.78 13.25
C SER A 112 -5.80 -1.30 13.06
N THR A 113 -4.97 -0.41 13.58
CA THR A 113 -5.12 1.04 13.40
C THR A 113 -5.04 1.44 11.92
N SER A 114 -4.12 0.84 11.16
CA SER A 114 -3.99 1.08 9.71
C SER A 114 -5.21 0.59 8.94
N LEU A 115 -5.80 -0.55 9.32
CA LEU A 115 -7.05 -1.02 8.72
C LEU A 115 -8.23 -0.07 8.98
N GLU A 116 -8.37 0.45 10.20
CA GLU A 116 -9.42 1.44 10.49
C GLU A 116 -9.23 2.70 9.65
N ARG A 117 -7.99 3.12 9.48
CA ARG A 117 -7.63 4.24 8.62
C ARG A 117 -7.99 3.98 7.16
N ILE A 118 -7.67 2.78 6.63
CA ILE A 118 -8.04 2.35 5.27
C ILE A 118 -9.56 2.45 5.08
N ARG A 119 -10.35 1.92 6.03
CA ARG A 119 -11.82 1.98 5.98
C ARG A 119 -12.33 3.42 5.94
N SER A 120 -11.77 4.29 6.78
CA SER A 120 -12.15 5.70 6.85
C SER A 120 -11.86 6.43 5.54
N LEU A 121 -10.65 6.26 4.98
CA LEU A 121 -10.26 6.87 3.71
C LEU A 121 -11.08 6.34 2.54
N ALA A 122 -11.33 5.03 2.50
CA ALA A 122 -12.15 4.43 1.46
C ALA A 122 -13.58 4.99 1.46
N LYS A 123 -14.17 5.16 2.63
CA LYS A 123 -15.49 5.77 2.80
C LYS A 123 -15.50 7.25 2.44
N GLU A 124 -14.53 8.03 2.95
CA GLU A 124 -14.41 9.46 2.72
C GLU A 124 -14.31 9.80 1.23
N HIS A 125 -13.50 9.05 0.51
CA HIS A 125 -13.21 9.29 -0.90
C HIS A 125 -14.09 8.46 -1.86
N ASN A 126 -14.98 7.61 -1.35
CA ASN A 126 -15.68 6.61 -2.16
C ASN A 126 -14.69 5.80 -3.03
N ALA A 127 -13.58 5.41 -2.42
CA ALA A 127 -12.46 4.84 -3.14
C ALA A 127 -12.67 3.36 -3.45
N PHE A 128 -12.15 2.93 -4.60
CA PHE A 128 -11.97 1.53 -4.91
C PHE A 128 -10.71 1.01 -4.22
N LEU A 129 -10.84 -0.04 -3.38
CA LEU A 129 -9.72 -0.61 -2.65
C LEU A 129 -9.08 -1.76 -3.42
N PHE A 130 -7.76 -1.73 -3.49
CA PHE A 130 -6.92 -2.82 -3.99
C PHE A 130 -6.11 -3.42 -2.84
N PRO A 131 -6.42 -4.66 -2.42
CA PRO A 131 -5.57 -5.43 -1.51
C PRO A 131 -4.22 -5.78 -2.14
N GLY A 132 -3.21 -6.00 -1.30
CA GLY A 132 -1.86 -6.31 -1.78
C GLY A 132 -1.73 -7.64 -2.51
N HIS A 133 -2.48 -8.66 -2.07
CA HIS A 133 -2.34 -10.05 -2.54
C HIS A 133 -3.66 -10.70 -2.98
N ASP A 134 -4.65 -9.91 -3.38
CA ASP A 134 -5.95 -10.43 -3.79
C ASP A 134 -6.39 -9.84 -5.13
N MET A 135 -7.11 -10.65 -5.89
CA MET A 135 -7.78 -10.23 -7.12
C MET A 135 -9.23 -9.77 -6.89
N THR A 136 -9.61 -9.58 -5.64
CA THR A 136 -10.91 -9.06 -5.23
C THR A 136 -10.74 -7.68 -4.62
N GLY A 137 -11.15 -6.65 -5.34
CA GLY A 137 -11.22 -5.29 -4.83
C GLY A 137 -12.51 -5.02 -4.05
N ILE A 138 -12.54 -3.93 -3.32
CA ILE A 138 -13.69 -3.48 -2.55
C ILE A 138 -14.12 -2.11 -3.05
N LYS A 139 -15.39 -2.00 -3.46
CA LYS A 139 -16.00 -0.74 -3.88
C LYS A 139 -17.04 -0.28 -2.85
N HIS A 140 -16.96 0.95 -2.44
CA HIS A 140 -18.01 1.59 -1.69
C HIS A 140 -19.03 2.21 -2.65
N SER A 141 -20.22 1.60 -2.80
CA SER A 141 -21.30 2.17 -3.61
C SER A 141 -21.96 3.36 -2.90
N ASN A 142 -21.98 3.32 -1.56
CA ASN A 142 -22.38 4.39 -0.67
C ASN A 142 -21.73 4.14 0.71
N PRO A 143 -21.85 5.06 1.70
CA PRO A 143 -21.21 4.92 3.00
C PRO A 143 -21.52 3.64 3.79
N GLU A 144 -22.61 2.94 3.48
CA GLU A 144 -23.10 1.77 4.23
C GLU A 144 -23.04 0.48 3.41
N HIS A 145 -22.80 0.58 2.10
CA HIS A 145 -22.82 -0.58 1.22
C HIS A 145 -21.46 -0.79 0.55
N ILE A 146 -20.91 -1.98 0.72
CA ILE A 146 -19.69 -2.41 0.06
C ILE A 146 -19.98 -3.52 -0.94
N GLU A 147 -19.30 -3.49 -2.06
CA GLU A 147 -19.36 -4.51 -3.10
C GLU A 147 -17.98 -5.12 -3.28
N PHE A 148 -17.92 -6.44 -3.42
CA PHE A 148 -16.70 -7.14 -3.77
C PHE A 148 -16.65 -7.29 -5.30
N LYS A 149 -15.55 -6.77 -5.89
CA LYS A 149 -15.35 -6.78 -7.34
C LYS A 149 -14.09 -7.55 -7.69
N LYS A 150 -14.21 -8.48 -8.65
CA LYS A 150 -13.03 -9.12 -9.21
C LYS A 150 -12.17 -8.09 -9.94
N ILE A 151 -10.87 -8.07 -9.61
CA ILE A 151 -9.90 -7.24 -10.31
C ILE A 151 -9.47 -8.00 -11.58
N GLU A 152 -9.70 -7.41 -12.73
CA GLU A 152 -9.23 -7.93 -14.01
C GLU A 152 -8.02 -7.12 -14.46
N PHE A 153 -6.95 -7.82 -14.83
CA PHE A 153 -5.74 -7.17 -15.28
C PHE A 153 -5.80 -6.89 -16.79
N HIS A 154 -5.82 -5.61 -17.15
CA HIS A 154 -5.88 -5.14 -18.55
C HIS A 154 -4.62 -4.35 -18.92
N PRO A 155 -3.43 -5.00 -19.07
CA PRO A 155 -2.13 -4.33 -19.15
C PRO A 155 -1.97 -3.41 -20.37
N PHE A 156 -2.75 -3.63 -21.43
CA PHE A 156 -2.66 -2.86 -22.68
C PHE A 156 -3.96 -2.13 -23.05
N SER A 157 -4.85 -1.97 -22.11
CA SER A 157 -6.15 -1.31 -22.35
C SER A 157 -6.17 0.08 -21.68
N PRO A 158 -5.71 1.14 -22.37
CA PRO A 158 -5.75 2.48 -21.82
C PRO A 158 -7.18 2.89 -21.47
N GLY A 159 -7.37 3.43 -20.27
CA GLY A 159 -8.66 3.92 -19.82
C GLY A 159 -9.66 2.84 -19.38
N TYR A 160 -9.20 1.63 -19.04
CA TYR A 160 -10.03 0.66 -18.34
C TYR A 160 -10.54 1.26 -17.02
N VAL A 161 -11.81 1.03 -16.73
CA VAL A 161 -12.47 1.53 -15.53
C VAL A 161 -12.89 0.34 -14.67
N TYR A 162 -12.51 0.33 -13.42
CA TYR A 162 -12.99 -0.65 -12.45
C TYR A 162 -14.37 -0.21 -11.96
N GLU A 163 -15.41 -0.85 -12.44
CA GLU A 163 -16.82 -0.58 -12.11
C GLU A 163 -17.35 -1.56 -11.06
#